data_7835647edfa0e09e0b0c07e33a9661b8
#
_entry.id   7835647edfa0e09e0b0c07e33a9661b8
#
_cell.length_a   1.000
_cell.length_b   1.000
_cell.length_c   1.000
_cell.angle_alpha   90.00
_cell.angle_beta   90.00
_cell.angle_gamma   90.00
#
_symmetry.space_group_name_H-M   'P 1'
#
loop_
_entity.id
_entity.type
_entity.pdbx_description
1 polymer ?
#
loop_
_entity_poly.entity_id
_entity_poly.type
_entity_poly.pdbx_seq_one_letter_code
_entity_poly.pdbx_strand_id
1 'polypeptide(L)'
;MLRLVGCFGKFNKVGFCFFVMAMKEVLKSELELISVSDEEVSRLEGVALDFIKSLKKRGLTAYIGGSLAKGTLIVKEKQDIDIFVVFDYSEDILKLEKILKKMKLPGELKLVHGSRDYFHVDCGDVVLEVVPVVENKDPELAENVTDVSLSHVRYVKGEVLKNPKIADEIKFAKAFCRANRCYGAEGYIRGFSGYSLEILVIYFGGFEKFLKGIRKKNVIDPMKYFKSDREIMRELNANKLQGPLVVVDPTYKFRNVCAGLGLLTFEKFLEVSEKFLKSPSLDFFKRREVDVKGMKEFALKKKAKFLELEFRTDRQEGDIAGTKMNKFFRFFVKELAKNEQGVLRVEFDYSGVGKKAKGYLVVLEKNEVEVCGPSIGLEEQAVKFCEGKGNAVFKKKGFWWWRKRVSVDRVLEFVKGFEKEMGAMVREVKSGK
;
A
#
# COMPACT_ATOMS: atom_id res chain seq x y z
N MET A 1 1.48 10.01 -25.60
CA MET A 1 0.37 10.86 -26.05
C MET A 1 -0.55 9.99 -26.92
N LEU A 2 -1.51 9.30 -26.32
CA LEU A 2 -2.53 8.52 -27.02
C LEU A 2 -3.87 8.89 -26.40
N ARG A 3 -4.68 9.59 -27.19
CA ARG A 3 -6.07 9.93 -26.88
C ARG A 3 -6.89 8.64 -26.85
N LEU A 4 -7.44 8.30 -25.68
CA LEU A 4 -8.62 7.45 -25.56
C LEU A 4 -9.77 8.31 -25.05
N VAL A 5 -10.44 8.93 -25.99
CA VAL A 5 -11.71 9.63 -25.79
C VAL A 5 -12.84 8.61 -25.84
N GLY A 6 -13.61 8.55 -24.77
CA GLY A 6 -15.05 8.33 -24.78
C GLY A 6 -15.58 6.98 -25.23
N CYS A 7 -15.94 6.14 -24.25
CA CYS A 7 -17.04 5.19 -24.39
C CYS A 7 -17.89 5.18 -23.12
N PHE A 8 -18.55 6.29 -22.81
CA PHE A 8 -19.78 6.25 -22.03
C PHE A 8 -20.93 6.09 -23.00
N GLY A 9 -21.35 4.84 -23.22
CA GLY A 9 -22.60 4.57 -23.95
C GLY A 9 -23.74 5.32 -23.30
N LYS A 10 -24.59 5.96 -24.10
CA LYS A 10 -25.83 6.63 -23.68
C LYS A 10 -26.73 5.59 -22.99
N PHE A 11 -26.73 5.53 -21.66
CA PHE A 11 -27.73 4.82 -20.93
C PHE A 11 -29.08 5.52 -21.12
N ASN A 12 -30.10 4.78 -21.56
CA ASN A 12 -31.47 5.24 -21.50
C ASN A 12 -31.84 5.54 -20.04
N LYS A 13 -32.75 6.51 -19.79
CA LYS A 13 -33.20 6.88 -18.43
C LYS A 13 -33.58 5.66 -17.55
N VAL A 14 -34.14 4.63 -18.15
CA VAL A 14 -34.51 3.37 -17.49
C VAL A 14 -33.26 2.59 -17.07
N GLY A 15 -32.26 2.42 -17.92
CA GLY A 15 -31.01 1.72 -17.58
C GLY A 15 -30.19 2.46 -16.51
N PHE A 16 -30.23 3.80 -16.50
CA PHE A 16 -29.61 4.60 -15.44
C PHE A 16 -30.32 4.42 -14.08
N CYS A 17 -31.64 4.35 -14.08
CA CYS A 17 -32.42 4.13 -12.87
C CYS A 17 -32.16 2.73 -12.27
N PHE A 18 -32.12 1.67 -13.08
CA PHE A 18 -31.76 0.31 -12.66
C PHE A 18 -30.34 0.25 -12.11
N PHE A 19 -29.38 0.92 -12.74
CA PHE A 19 -28.00 0.98 -12.27
C PHE A 19 -27.87 1.63 -10.89
N VAL A 20 -28.53 2.79 -10.70
CA VAL A 20 -28.53 3.51 -9.40
C VAL A 20 -29.18 2.67 -8.32
N MET A 21 -30.26 1.95 -8.63
CA MET A 21 -30.90 1.03 -7.69
C MET A 21 -29.97 -0.13 -7.33
N ALA A 22 -29.33 -0.77 -8.31
CA ALA A 22 -28.37 -1.86 -8.08
C ALA A 22 -27.19 -1.43 -7.21
N MET A 23 -26.62 -0.25 -7.46
CA MET A 23 -25.56 0.31 -6.63
C MET A 23 -25.99 0.51 -5.18
N LYS A 24 -27.17 1.11 -4.97
CA LYS A 24 -27.70 1.35 -3.61
C LYS A 24 -27.95 0.04 -2.85
N GLU A 25 -28.51 -0.97 -3.51
CA GLU A 25 -28.75 -2.28 -2.89
C GLU A 25 -27.43 -2.97 -2.50
N VAL A 26 -26.42 -2.95 -3.39
CA VAL A 26 -25.11 -3.51 -3.09
C VAL A 26 -24.47 -2.80 -1.89
N LEU A 27 -24.47 -1.46 -1.87
CA LEU A 27 -23.88 -0.71 -0.77
C LEU A 27 -24.65 -0.90 0.54
N LYS A 28 -25.99 -1.00 0.49
CA LYS A 28 -26.80 -1.31 1.69
C LYS A 28 -26.42 -2.68 2.27
N SER A 29 -26.40 -3.72 1.43
CA SER A 29 -26.02 -5.06 1.86
C SER A 29 -24.59 -5.14 2.37
N GLU A 30 -23.66 -4.42 1.74
CA GLU A 30 -22.28 -4.35 2.20
C GLU A 30 -22.17 -3.66 3.55
N LEU A 31 -22.93 -2.57 3.77
CA LEU A 31 -22.89 -1.85 5.05
C LEU A 31 -23.32 -2.76 6.21
N GLU A 32 -24.34 -3.60 6.01
CA GLU A 32 -24.80 -4.58 7.00
C GLU A 32 -23.69 -5.61 7.35
N LEU A 33 -22.83 -5.96 6.37
CA LEU A 33 -21.75 -6.93 6.55
C LEU A 33 -20.51 -6.32 7.24
N ILE A 34 -20.20 -5.05 6.96
CA ILE A 34 -18.95 -4.41 7.44
C ILE A 34 -19.17 -3.54 8.67
N SER A 35 -20.41 -3.23 9.04
CA SER A 35 -20.66 -2.41 10.22
C SER A 35 -20.44 -3.21 11.51
N VAL A 36 -19.74 -2.58 12.43
CA VAL A 36 -19.61 -3.08 13.81
C VAL A 36 -20.86 -2.66 14.58
N SER A 37 -21.46 -3.57 15.37
CA SER A 37 -22.65 -3.25 16.14
C SER A 37 -22.36 -2.23 17.25
N ASP A 38 -23.37 -1.51 17.70
CA ASP A 38 -23.22 -0.50 18.75
C ASP A 38 -22.78 -1.13 20.08
N GLU A 39 -23.20 -2.37 20.35
CA GLU A 39 -22.77 -3.13 21.53
C GLU A 39 -21.27 -3.43 21.45
N GLU A 40 -20.80 -3.84 20.26
CA GLU A 40 -19.38 -4.13 20.07
C GLU A 40 -18.53 -2.86 20.09
N VAL A 41 -18.99 -1.75 19.52
CA VAL A 41 -18.34 -0.43 19.64
C VAL A 41 -18.22 -0.04 21.10
N SER A 42 -19.30 -0.17 21.88
CA SER A 42 -19.29 0.15 23.33
C SER A 42 -18.34 -0.75 24.10
N ARG A 43 -18.25 -2.04 23.75
CA ARG A 43 -17.28 -2.98 24.33
C ARG A 43 -15.84 -2.55 24.05
N LEU A 44 -15.53 -2.22 22.79
CA LEU A 44 -14.18 -1.78 22.37
C LEU A 44 -13.79 -0.46 23.05
N GLU A 45 -14.71 0.49 23.16
CA GLU A 45 -14.50 1.73 23.91
C GLU A 45 -14.25 1.45 25.40
N GLY A 46 -14.98 0.51 25.99
CA GLY A 46 -14.76 0.08 27.37
C GLY A 46 -13.35 -0.46 27.62
N VAL A 47 -12.88 -1.35 26.74
CA VAL A 47 -11.52 -1.90 26.78
C VAL A 47 -10.47 -0.78 26.67
N ALA A 48 -10.66 0.16 25.73
CA ALA A 48 -9.76 1.29 25.56
C ALA A 48 -9.73 2.21 26.80
N LEU A 49 -10.90 2.55 27.35
CA LEU A 49 -11.01 3.43 28.51
C LEU A 49 -10.41 2.82 29.77
N ASP A 50 -10.55 1.52 29.99
CA ASP A 50 -9.94 0.85 31.15
C ASP A 50 -8.43 0.80 31.04
N PHE A 51 -7.90 0.60 29.82
CA PHE A 51 -6.47 0.71 29.58
C PHE A 51 -5.97 2.14 29.80
N ILE A 52 -6.67 3.16 29.29
CA ILE A 52 -6.34 4.59 29.50
C ILE A 52 -6.37 4.95 30.99
N LYS A 53 -7.35 4.47 31.77
CA LYS A 53 -7.38 4.66 33.24
C LYS A 53 -6.13 4.08 33.89
N SER A 54 -5.64 2.93 33.40
CA SER A 54 -4.42 2.29 33.92
C SER A 54 -3.16 3.10 33.61
N LEU A 55 -3.09 3.72 32.43
CA LEU A 55 -2.03 4.67 32.04
C LEU A 55 -2.08 5.95 32.90
N LYS A 56 -3.27 6.50 33.12
CA LYS A 56 -3.47 7.72 33.93
C LYS A 56 -3.00 7.53 35.38
N LYS A 57 -3.19 6.34 35.97
CA LYS A 57 -2.65 6.00 37.30
C LYS A 57 -1.11 6.04 37.36
N ARG A 58 -0.43 6.05 36.20
CA ARG A 58 1.03 6.14 36.03
C ARG A 58 1.49 7.54 35.60
N GLY A 59 0.59 8.52 35.64
CA GLY A 59 0.88 9.91 35.25
C GLY A 59 0.90 10.15 33.73
N LEU A 60 0.40 9.21 32.90
CA LEU A 60 0.36 9.36 31.45
C LEU A 60 -1.01 9.86 30.99
N THR A 61 -1.00 10.80 30.06
CA THR A 61 -2.21 11.26 29.34
C THR A 61 -2.35 10.44 28.07
N ALA A 62 -3.55 9.89 27.82
CA ALA A 62 -3.81 9.10 26.62
C ALA A 62 -5.22 9.31 26.08
N TYR A 63 -5.39 9.09 24.78
CA TYR A 63 -6.66 9.26 24.05
C TYR A 63 -6.91 8.08 23.12
N ILE A 64 -8.18 7.73 22.90
CA ILE A 64 -8.58 6.82 21.85
C ILE A 64 -8.35 7.50 20.51
N GLY A 65 -7.72 6.79 19.60
CA GLY A 65 -7.41 7.24 18.26
C GLY A 65 -8.08 6.40 17.15
N GLY A 66 -7.50 6.46 15.98
CA GLY A 66 -7.79 5.60 14.86
C GLY A 66 -9.25 5.62 14.39
N SER A 67 -9.68 4.48 13.85
CA SER A 67 -11.02 4.33 13.28
C SER A 67 -12.14 4.28 14.32
N LEU A 68 -11.85 3.79 15.54
CA LEU A 68 -12.80 3.77 16.64
C LEU A 68 -13.21 5.21 17.03
N ALA A 69 -12.23 6.07 17.28
CA ALA A 69 -12.49 7.46 17.66
C ALA A 69 -13.21 8.29 16.57
N LYS A 70 -13.07 7.89 15.30
CA LYS A 70 -13.63 8.57 14.14
C LYS A 70 -14.99 8.04 13.72
N GLY A 71 -15.48 6.92 14.27
CA GLY A 71 -16.70 6.24 13.86
C GLY A 71 -16.59 5.58 12.46
N THR A 72 -15.41 5.27 12.00
CA THR A 72 -15.14 4.68 10.67
C THR A 72 -14.61 3.24 10.74
N LEU A 73 -14.86 2.58 11.88
CA LEU A 73 -14.49 1.19 12.13
C LEU A 73 -15.28 0.23 11.23
N ILE A 74 -14.60 -0.79 10.73
CA ILE A 74 -15.23 -1.90 10.00
C ILE A 74 -14.90 -3.23 10.67
N VAL A 75 -15.76 -4.23 10.47
CA VAL A 75 -15.56 -5.58 11.00
C VAL A 75 -14.23 -6.16 10.50
N LYS A 76 -13.47 -6.75 11.43
CA LYS A 76 -12.21 -7.49 11.20
C LYS A 76 -12.22 -8.74 12.08
N GLU A 77 -11.40 -9.74 11.72
CA GLU A 77 -11.17 -10.92 12.58
C GLU A 77 -10.59 -10.53 13.94
N LYS A 78 -9.72 -9.53 13.94
CA LYS A 78 -9.11 -8.95 15.13
C LYS A 78 -9.17 -7.43 15.01
N GLN A 79 -9.75 -6.78 16.04
CA GLN A 79 -9.90 -5.33 16.04
C GLN A 79 -8.66 -4.65 16.58
N ASP A 80 -8.21 -3.59 15.89
CA ASP A 80 -7.13 -2.73 16.35
C ASP A 80 -7.74 -1.49 17.01
N ILE A 81 -7.29 -1.15 18.21
CA ILE A 81 -7.67 0.06 18.94
C ILE A 81 -6.41 0.92 19.11
N ASP A 82 -6.38 2.06 18.45
CA ASP A 82 -5.29 3.02 18.58
C ASP A 82 -5.42 3.78 19.91
N ILE A 83 -4.38 3.77 20.73
CA ILE A 83 -4.26 4.53 21.96
C ILE A 83 -3.06 5.48 21.83
N PHE A 84 -3.32 6.77 21.68
CA PHE A 84 -2.27 7.79 21.63
C PHE A 84 -1.88 8.21 23.04
N VAL A 85 -0.63 7.93 23.41
CA VAL A 85 -0.04 8.36 24.69
C VAL A 85 0.74 9.65 24.44
N VAL A 86 0.32 10.72 25.09
CA VAL A 86 0.81 12.07 24.83
C VAL A 86 1.97 12.42 25.76
N PHE A 87 3.01 12.96 25.16
CA PHE A 87 4.19 13.48 25.83
C PHE A 87 4.43 14.94 25.45
N ASP A 88 5.02 15.72 26.35
CA ASP A 88 5.38 17.11 26.07
C ASP A 88 6.66 17.19 25.22
N TYR A 89 7.56 16.23 25.36
CA TYR A 89 8.87 16.19 24.71
C TYR A 89 9.18 14.83 24.10
N SER A 90 9.94 14.81 23.02
CA SER A 90 10.32 13.58 22.30
C SER A 90 11.21 12.64 23.13
N GLU A 91 12.05 13.17 24.01
CA GLU A 91 12.92 12.37 24.90
C GLU A 91 12.11 11.53 25.92
N ASP A 92 10.94 11.99 26.28
CA ASP A 92 10.08 11.31 27.25
C ASP A 92 9.42 10.04 26.71
N ILE A 93 9.35 9.90 25.39
CA ILE A 93 8.79 8.73 24.69
C ILE A 93 9.49 7.44 25.11
N LEU A 94 10.81 7.48 25.33
CA LEU A 94 11.60 6.32 25.78
C LEU A 94 11.16 5.78 27.14
N LYS A 95 10.43 6.59 27.93
CA LYS A 95 9.87 6.16 29.22
C LYS A 95 8.69 5.21 29.07
N LEU A 96 7.96 5.28 27.94
CA LEU A 96 6.74 4.51 27.72
C LEU A 96 7.00 3.00 27.82
N GLU A 97 8.03 2.49 27.15
CA GLU A 97 8.38 1.06 27.21
C GLU A 97 8.60 0.58 28.66
N LYS A 98 9.38 1.36 29.43
CA LYS A 98 9.68 1.03 30.84
C LYS A 98 8.42 1.02 31.71
N ILE A 99 7.47 1.93 31.43
CA ILE A 99 6.20 2.01 32.12
C ILE A 99 5.32 0.82 31.78
N LEU A 100 5.14 0.53 30.48
CA LEU A 100 4.33 -0.59 30.00
C LEU A 100 4.83 -1.94 30.55
N LYS A 101 6.16 -2.17 30.54
CA LYS A 101 6.77 -3.40 31.11
C LYS A 101 6.51 -3.59 32.62
N LYS A 102 6.27 -2.50 33.37
CA LYS A 102 5.97 -2.54 34.81
C LYS A 102 4.46 -2.59 35.10
N MET A 103 3.61 -2.48 34.09
CA MET A 103 2.15 -2.54 34.25
C MET A 103 1.66 -3.99 34.19
N LYS A 104 0.57 -4.27 34.92
CA LYS A 104 -0.23 -5.45 34.67
C LYS A 104 -1.06 -5.20 33.40
N LEU A 105 -0.61 -5.72 32.29
CA LEU A 105 -1.26 -5.56 31.00
C LEU A 105 -2.36 -6.62 30.79
N PRO A 106 -3.41 -6.32 30.00
CA PRO A 106 -4.46 -7.27 29.67
C PRO A 106 -4.02 -8.34 28.65
N GLY A 107 -2.81 -8.24 28.11
CA GLY A 107 -2.30 -9.16 27.09
C GLY A 107 -0.78 -9.06 26.89
N GLU A 108 -0.28 -9.75 25.88
CA GLU A 108 1.14 -9.79 25.54
C GLU A 108 1.62 -8.47 24.95
N LEU A 109 2.74 -7.92 25.48
CA LEU A 109 3.37 -6.70 24.97
C LEU A 109 4.39 -7.02 23.89
N LYS A 110 4.24 -6.41 22.71
CA LYS A 110 5.18 -6.48 21.59
C LYS A 110 5.59 -5.09 21.15
N LEU A 111 6.89 -4.88 20.94
CA LEU A 111 7.43 -3.67 20.32
C LEU A 111 7.27 -3.81 18.79
N VAL A 112 6.73 -2.78 18.15
CA VAL A 112 6.58 -2.70 16.70
C VAL A 112 7.39 -1.52 16.18
N HIS A 113 8.27 -1.78 15.22
CA HIS A 113 9.08 -0.75 14.58
C HIS A 113 8.32 -0.12 13.41
N GLY A 114 8.21 1.20 13.43
CA GLY A 114 7.53 1.99 12.41
C GLY A 114 8.26 3.30 12.11
N SER A 115 7.55 4.35 11.70
CA SER A 115 8.09 5.71 11.61
C SER A 115 8.52 6.24 12.98
N ARG A 116 7.81 5.83 14.00
CA ARG A 116 8.16 5.86 15.43
C ARG A 116 7.80 4.49 15.98
N ASP A 117 8.62 3.97 16.91
CA ASP A 117 8.33 2.72 17.59
C ASP A 117 7.06 2.85 18.42
N TYR A 118 6.22 1.82 18.40
CA TYR A 118 4.98 1.76 19.15
C TYR A 118 4.77 0.34 19.71
N PHE A 119 3.73 0.12 20.48
CA PHE A 119 3.55 -1.14 21.18
C PHE A 119 2.20 -1.75 20.87
N HIS A 120 2.18 -3.05 20.64
CA HIS A 120 0.96 -3.85 20.62
C HIS A 120 0.78 -4.51 21.98
N VAL A 121 -0.44 -4.44 22.53
CA VAL A 121 -0.89 -5.27 23.65
C VAL A 121 -1.96 -6.19 23.09
N ASP A 122 -1.60 -7.46 22.94
CA ASP A 122 -2.46 -8.49 22.32
C ASP A 122 -3.42 -9.06 23.36
N CYS A 123 -4.70 -8.70 23.27
CA CYS A 123 -5.76 -9.09 24.20
C CYS A 123 -6.66 -10.21 23.64
N GLY A 124 -6.19 -10.96 22.62
CA GLY A 124 -6.95 -12.03 21.97
C GLY A 124 -7.69 -11.56 20.73
N ASP A 125 -8.94 -11.16 20.83
CA ASP A 125 -9.76 -10.61 19.74
C ASP A 125 -9.50 -9.13 19.45
N VAL A 126 -8.78 -8.44 20.35
CA VAL A 126 -8.41 -7.03 20.23
C VAL A 126 -6.91 -6.84 20.37
N VAL A 127 -6.34 -5.93 19.58
CA VAL A 127 -4.98 -5.41 19.77
C VAL A 127 -5.09 -3.94 20.17
N LEU A 128 -4.48 -3.58 21.30
CA LEU A 128 -4.27 -2.18 21.64
C LEU A 128 -2.96 -1.72 21.00
N GLU A 129 -3.05 -0.80 20.05
CA GLU A 129 -1.90 -0.14 19.43
C GLU A 129 -1.55 1.11 20.25
N VAL A 130 -0.55 0.98 21.13
CA VAL A 130 -0.14 2.05 22.05
C VAL A 130 0.94 2.89 21.38
N VAL A 131 0.55 4.04 20.85
CA VAL A 131 1.38 4.91 20.02
C VAL A 131 1.80 6.15 20.81
N PRO A 132 3.10 6.36 21.06
CA PRO A 132 3.57 7.59 21.69
C PRO A 132 3.52 8.74 20.68
N VAL A 133 2.97 9.87 21.12
CA VAL A 133 2.87 11.10 20.32
C VAL A 133 3.36 12.29 21.15
N VAL A 134 3.99 13.27 20.51
CA VAL A 134 4.32 14.56 21.13
C VAL A 134 3.17 15.53 20.86
N GLU A 135 2.71 16.20 21.91
CA GLU A 135 1.66 17.21 21.75
C GLU A 135 2.22 18.45 21.05
N ASN A 136 1.78 18.68 19.83
CA ASN A 136 2.08 19.91 19.10
C ASN A 136 0.81 20.70 18.86
N LYS A 137 0.79 21.96 19.38
CA LYS A 137 -0.28 22.93 19.09
C LYS A 137 -0.26 23.35 17.61
N ASP A 138 0.94 23.42 17.05
CA ASP A 138 1.17 23.71 15.64
C ASP A 138 1.69 22.46 14.91
N PRO A 139 0.92 21.88 13.98
CA PRO A 139 1.36 20.73 13.19
C PRO A 139 2.63 20.97 12.38
N GLU A 140 3.00 22.23 12.09
CA GLU A 140 4.24 22.55 11.37
C GLU A 140 5.49 22.31 12.22
N LEU A 141 5.34 22.22 13.54
CA LEU A 141 6.41 21.90 14.49
C LEU A 141 6.53 20.39 14.79
N ALA A 142 5.73 19.55 14.15
CA ALA A 142 5.76 18.12 14.36
C ALA A 142 7.08 17.49 13.86
N GLU A 143 7.83 16.89 14.75
CA GLU A 143 9.09 16.18 14.43
C GLU A 143 8.84 14.86 13.72
N ASN A 144 7.68 14.25 13.95
CA ASN A 144 7.30 12.99 13.36
C ASN A 144 5.85 13.01 12.87
N VAL A 145 5.57 12.26 11.82
CA VAL A 145 4.22 12.12 11.24
C VAL A 145 3.18 11.57 12.24
N THR A 146 3.62 10.83 13.26
CA THR A 146 2.73 10.34 14.32
C THR A 146 2.20 11.45 15.22
N ASP A 147 2.93 12.56 15.36
CA ASP A 147 2.55 13.68 16.23
C ASP A 147 1.34 14.45 15.69
N VAL A 148 1.05 14.36 14.39
CA VAL A 148 -0.16 14.94 13.80
C VAL A 148 -1.38 14.02 13.87
N SER A 149 -1.25 12.80 14.42
CA SER A 149 -2.34 11.81 14.44
C SER A 149 -3.57 12.27 15.23
N LEU A 150 -3.39 13.02 16.32
CA LEU A 150 -4.51 13.61 17.06
C LEU A 150 -5.27 14.66 16.22
N SER A 151 -4.57 15.45 15.42
CA SER A 151 -5.18 16.41 14.50
C SER A 151 -5.97 15.70 13.40
N HIS A 152 -5.45 14.57 12.88
CA HIS A 152 -6.18 13.71 11.93
C HIS A 152 -7.49 13.19 12.51
N VAL A 153 -7.48 12.73 13.79
CA VAL A 153 -8.71 12.28 14.47
C VAL A 153 -9.70 13.42 14.60
N ARG A 154 -9.24 14.60 15.08
CA ARG A 154 -10.10 15.79 15.27
C ARG A 154 -10.74 16.22 13.94
N TYR A 155 -9.97 16.26 12.86
CA TYR A 155 -10.44 16.65 11.54
C TYR A 155 -11.53 15.70 11.02
N VAL A 156 -11.23 14.41 10.94
CA VAL A 156 -12.17 13.41 10.40
C VAL A 156 -13.43 13.32 11.26
N LYS A 157 -13.29 13.31 12.60
CA LYS A 157 -14.43 13.32 13.53
C LYS A 157 -15.29 14.57 13.34
N GLY A 158 -14.68 15.72 13.13
CA GLY A 158 -15.39 16.96 12.83
C GLY A 158 -16.20 16.89 11.53
N GLU A 159 -15.65 16.30 10.48
CA GLU A 159 -16.36 16.08 9.21
C GLU A 159 -17.51 15.06 9.34
N VAL A 160 -17.29 13.98 10.10
CA VAL A 160 -18.33 12.99 10.41
C VAL A 160 -19.47 13.62 11.23
N LEU A 161 -19.17 14.48 12.20
CA LEU A 161 -20.22 15.21 12.97
C LEU A 161 -21.03 16.14 12.09
N LYS A 162 -20.44 16.81 11.09
CA LYS A 162 -21.15 17.64 10.12
C LYS A 162 -22.02 16.84 9.17
N ASN A 163 -21.57 15.64 8.79
CA ASN A 163 -22.28 14.75 7.88
C ASN A 163 -22.09 13.28 8.31
N PRO A 164 -22.96 12.74 9.19
CA PRO A 164 -22.82 11.37 9.70
C PRO A 164 -22.76 10.29 8.62
N LYS A 165 -23.42 10.49 7.47
CA LYS A 165 -23.38 9.55 6.35
C LYS A 165 -22.00 9.36 5.76
N ILE A 166 -21.09 10.32 5.93
CA ILE A 166 -19.73 10.23 5.39
C ILE A 166 -18.93 9.11 6.07
N ALA A 167 -19.27 8.71 7.30
CA ALA A 167 -18.65 7.59 7.98
C ALA A 167 -18.89 6.27 7.23
N ASP A 168 -20.11 6.03 6.77
CA ASP A 168 -20.45 4.82 5.99
C ASP A 168 -19.77 4.83 4.62
N GLU A 169 -19.71 5.99 3.96
CA GLU A 169 -19.00 6.17 2.71
C GLU A 169 -17.48 5.86 2.85
N ILE A 170 -16.89 6.23 3.98
CA ILE A 170 -15.51 5.90 4.33
C ILE A 170 -15.35 4.38 4.57
N LYS A 171 -16.29 3.74 5.28
CA LYS A 171 -16.30 2.30 5.51
C LYS A 171 -16.31 1.53 4.17
N PHE A 172 -17.16 1.95 3.20
CA PHE A 172 -17.16 1.35 1.86
C PHE A 172 -15.79 1.46 1.17
N ALA A 173 -15.17 2.63 1.20
CA ALA A 173 -13.86 2.81 0.59
C ALA A 173 -12.79 1.90 1.23
N LYS A 174 -12.80 1.77 2.55
CA LYS A 174 -11.91 0.88 3.29
C LYS A 174 -12.15 -0.58 2.92
N ALA A 175 -13.40 -1.05 2.94
CA ALA A 175 -13.77 -2.43 2.59
C ALA A 175 -13.40 -2.75 1.14
N PHE A 176 -13.76 -1.87 0.20
CA PHE A 176 -13.43 -2.01 -1.21
C PHE A 176 -11.91 -2.11 -1.46
N CYS A 177 -11.14 -1.21 -0.87
CA CYS A 177 -9.68 -1.23 -1.01
C CYS A 177 -9.05 -2.47 -0.37
N ARG A 178 -9.55 -2.93 0.79
CA ARG A 178 -9.10 -4.17 1.44
C ARG A 178 -9.37 -5.39 0.57
N ALA A 179 -10.59 -5.53 0.07
CA ALA A 179 -10.99 -6.64 -0.79
C ALA A 179 -10.11 -6.73 -2.04
N ASN A 180 -9.74 -5.60 -2.62
CA ASN A 180 -8.99 -5.52 -3.87
C ASN A 180 -7.48 -5.32 -3.68
N ARG A 181 -6.93 -5.51 -2.45
CA ARG A 181 -5.50 -5.43 -2.14
C ARG A 181 -4.89 -4.06 -2.46
N CYS A 182 -5.67 -3.00 -2.23
CA CYS A 182 -5.27 -1.61 -2.41
C CYS A 182 -5.24 -0.82 -1.09
N TYR A 183 -5.54 -1.47 0.04
CA TYR A 183 -5.55 -0.88 1.38
C TYR A 183 -4.26 -1.16 2.12
N GLY A 184 -3.67 -0.11 2.71
CA GLY A 184 -2.45 -0.18 3.50
C GLY A 184 -1.30 0.56 2.83
N ALA A 185 -0.60 1.42 3.58
CA ALA A 185 0.54 2.19 3.10
C ALA A 185 1.88 1.45 3.28
N GLU A 186 1.84 0.24 3.82
CA GLU A 186 2.99 -0.63 4.06
C GLU A 186 3.79 -0.82 2.76
N GLY A 187 5.10 -0.88 2.89
CA GLY A 187 6.02 -0.91 1.74
C GLY A 187 5.80 -2.09 0.79
N TYR A 188 5.18 -3.17 1.25
CA TYR A 188 4.86 -4.34 0.41
C TYR A 188 3.49 -4.23 -0.29
N ILE A 189 2.55 -3.40 0.20
CA ILE A 189 1.25 -3.12 -0.43
C ILE A 189 1.35 -1.86 -1.30
N ARG A 190 1.87 -0.77 -0.72
CA ARG A 190 1.92 0.56 -1.32
C ARG A 190 0.55 1.02 -1.79
N GLY A 191 -0.46 0.78 -0.97
CA GLY A 191 -1.86 1.15 -1.19
C GLY A 191 -2.25 2.44 -0.47
N PHE A 192 -3.55 2.65 -0.37
CA PHE A 192 -4.11 3.76 0.37
C PHE A 192 -4.07 3.48 1.87
N SER A 193 -3.55 4.42 2.66
CA SER A 193 -3.73 4.38 4.12
C SER A 193 -5.19 4.64 4.49
N GLY A 194 -5.61 4.20 5.68
CA GLY A 194 -6.95 4.50 6.19
C GLY A 194 -7.24 6.00 6.18
N TYR A 195 -6.27 6.82 6.61
CA TYR A 195 -6.41 8.27 6.63
C TYR A 195 -6.50 8.89 5.22
N SER A 196 -5.72 8.40 4.25
CA SER A 196 -5.83 8.89 2.87
C SER A 196 -7.20 8.62 2.25
N LEU A 197 -7.81 7.46 2.54
CA LEU A 197 -9.18 7.16 2.09
C LEU A 197 -10.20 8.06 2.76
N GLU A 198 -10.07 8.31 4.07
CA GLU A 198 -10.93 9.23 4.81
C GLU A 198 -10.92 10.62 4.16
N ILE A 199 -9.73 11.18 3.89
CA ILE A 199 -9.60 12.49 3.24
C ILE A 199 -10.17 12.50 1.83
N LEU A 200 -9.91 11.48 1.03
CA LEU A 200 -10.41 11.40 -0.34
C LEU A 200 -11.93 11.29 -0.39
N VAL A 201 -12.53 10.43 0.45
CA VAL A 201 -13.99 10.29 0.51
C VAL A 201 -14.67 11.56 0.98
N ILE A 202 -14.11 12.25 1.98
CA ILE A 202 -14.59 13.55 2.47
C ILE A 202 -14.50 14.59 1.34
N TYR A 203 -13.35 14.70 0.67
CA TYR A 203 -13.14 15.67 -0.41
C TYR A 203 -14.11 15.49 -1.58
N PHE A 204 -14.33 14.26 -2.02
CA PHE A 204 -15.27 13.97 -3.10
C PHE A 204 -16.74 13.96 -2.67
N GLY A 205 -17.02 13.91 -1.36
CA GLY A 205 -18.37 13.88 -0.78
C GLY A 205 -19.08 12.54 -0.96
N GLY A 206 -18.34 11.42 -0.84
CA GLY A 206 -18.85 10.05 -0.82
C GLY A 206 -18.07 9.08 -1.69
N PHE A 207 -18.26 7.78 -1.44
CA PHE A 207 -17.52 6.67 -2.06
C PHE A 207 -17.70 6.64 -3.58
N GLU A 208 -18.93 6.66 -4.09
CA GLU A 208 -19.20 6.62 -5.52
C GLU A 208 -18.59 7.83 -6.24
N LYS A 209 -18.69 9.01 -5.64
CA LYS A 209 -18.09 10.25 -6.19
C LYS A 209 -16.56 10.17 -6.19
N PHE A 210 -15.97 9.59 -5.14
CA PHE A 210 -14.54 9.32 -5.06
C PHE A 210 -14.09 8.40 -6.21
N LEU A 211 -14.74 7.25 -6.41
CA LEU A 211 -14.41 6.33 -7.49
C LEU A 211 -14.51 7.00 -8.89
N LYS A 212 -15.52 7.84 -9.11
CA LYS A 212 -15.73 8.56 -10.37
C LYS A 212 -14.73 9.71 -10.58
N GLY A 213 -14.38 10.40 -9.50
CA GLY A 213 -13.62 11.64 -9.56
C GLY A 213 -12.11 11.49 -9.55
N ILE A 214 -11.59 10.45 -8.87
CA ILE A 214 -10.15 10.31 -8.60
C ILE A 214 -9.30 10.19 -9.89
N ARG A 215 -9.81 9.57 -10.94
CA ARG A 215 -9.11 9.44 -12.24
C ARG A 215 -8.80 10.78 -12.90
N LYS A 216 -9.54 11.83 -12.55
CA LYS A 216 -9.44 13.18 -13.16
C LYS A 216 -8.52 14.12 -12.39
N LYS A 217 -7.95 13.67 -11.29
CA LYS A 217 -7.18 14.49 -10.37
C LYS A 217 -5.86 13.80 -10.00
N ASN A 218 -4.75 14.48 -10.26
CA ASN A 218 -3.43 14.02 -9.81
C ASN A 218 -2.95 14.80 -8.58
N VAL A 219 -3.50 16.00 -8.37
CA VAL A 219 -3.21 16.86 -7.24
C VAL A 219 -4.53 17.30 -6.61
N ILE A 220 -4.63 17.22 -5.31
CA ILE A 220 -5.81 17.58 -4.52
C ILE A 220 -5.34 18.39 -3.30
N ASP A 221 -5.90 19.59 -3.14
CA ASP A 221 -5.75 20.42 -1.95
C ASP A 221 -7.13 20.67 -1.34
N PRO A 222 -7.55 19.87 -0.33
CA PRO A 222 -8.90 19.99 0.24
C PRO A 222 -9.18 21.35 0.89
N MET A 223 -8.16 21.96 1.48
CA MET A 223 -8.28 23.22 2.23
C MET A 223 -7.90 24.44 1.41
N LYS A 224 -7.44 24.24 0.15
CA LYS A 224 -6.96 25.32 -0.73
C LYS A 224 -5.85 26.16 -0.10
N TYR A 225 -4.89 25.50 0.54
CA TYR A 225 -3.73 26.15 1.14
C TYR A 225 -2.82 26.83 0.11
N PHE A 226 -2.80 26.28 -1.12
CA PHE A 226 -1.94 26.72 -2.19
C PHE A 226 -2.75 27.30 -3.35
N LYS A 227 -2.16 28.25 -4.08
CA LYS A 227 -2.80 28.94 -5.21
C LYS A 227 -2.84 28.10 -6.49
N SER A 228 -1.96 27.08 -6.61
CA SER A 228 -1.84 26.27 -7.81
C SER A 228 -1.16 24.92 -7.53
N ASP A 229 -1.41 23.92 -8.40
CA ASP A 229 -0.74 22.62 -8.36
C ASP A 229 0.79 22.77 -8.48
N ARG A 230 1.28 23.77 -9.25
CA ARG A 230 2.71 24.06 -9.37
C ARG A 230 3.32 24.51 -8.03
N GLU A 231 2.61 25.30 -7.27
CA GLU A 231 3.04 25.72 -5.93
C GLU A 231 3.11 24.52 -4.98
N ILE A 232 2.10 23.65 -4.98
CA ILE A 232 2.11 22.40 -4.21
C ILE A 232 3.36 21.55 -4.54
N MET A 233 3.65 21.36 -5.84
CA MET A 233 4.79 20.55 -6.28
C MET A 233 6.15 21.17 -5.94
N ARG A 234 6.22 22.48 -5.67
CA ARG A 234 7.43 23.15 -5.23
C ARG A 234 7.62 23.11 -3.71
N GLU A 235 6.53 23.28 -2.97
CA GLU A 235 6.56 23.42 -1.51
C GLU A 235 6.64 22.07 -0.77
N LEU A 236 6.07 21.02 -1.34
CA LEU A 236 6.14 19.69 -0.73
C LEU A 236 7.49 19.03 -1.00
N ASN A 237 7.96 18.22 -0.06
CA ASN A 237 9.20 17.45 -0.21
C ASN A 237 9.16 16.53 -1.44
N ALA A 238 10.11 16.69 -2.36
CA ALA A 238 10.20 15.96 -3.62
C ALA A 238 10.16 14.43 -3.47
N ASN A 239 10.72 13.88 -2.39
CA ASN A 239 10.67 12.45 -2.10
C ASN A 239 9.25 11.96 -1.79
N LYS A 240 8.34 12.84 -1.39
CA LYS A 240 6.93 12.54 -1.10
C LYS A 240 6.01 12.77 -2.30
N LEU A 241 6.55 13.23 -3.42
CA LEU A 241 5.82 13.53 -4.66
C LEU A 241 5.99 12.45 -5.75
N GLN A 242 6.72 11.38 -5.47
CA GLN A 242 7.02 10.31 -6.44
C GLN A 242 5.82 9.38 -6.74
N GLY A 243 4.73 9.52 -5.98
CA GLY A 243 3.51 8.72 -6.16
C GLY A 243 2.62 9.23 -7.30
N PRO A 244 1.62 8.45 -7.72
CA PRO A 244 0.68 8.79 -8.79
C PRO A 244 -0.33 9.87 -8.38
N LEU A 245 -0.45 10.17 -7.09
CA LEU A 245 -1.44 11.07 -6.52
C LEU A 245 -0.82 11.90 -5.38
N VAL A 246 -1.02 13.20 -5.44
CA VAL A 246 -0.63 14.14 -4.38
C VAL A 246 -1.89 14.67 -3.72
N VAL A 247 -2.05 14.44 -2.42
CA VAL A 247 -3.17 14.95 -1.64
C VAL A 247 -2.62 15.68 -0.43
N VAL A 248 -2.81 17.00 -0.42
CA VAL A 248 -2.38 17.86 0.69
C VAL A 248 -3.17 17.51 1.93
N ASP A 249 -2.47 17.32 3.04
CA ASP A 249 -3.10 17.00 4.32
C ASP A 249 -3.88 18.23 4.85
N PRO A 250 -5.19 18.08 5.13
CA PRO A 250 -5.99 19.19 5.68
C PRO A 250 -5.50 19.71 7.03
N THR A 251 -4.69 18.93 7.75
CA THR A 251 -4.17 19.29 9.07
C THR A 251 -2.71 19.72 9.05
N TYR A 252 -2.01 19.46 7.95
CA TYR A 252 -0.59 19.82 7.79
C TYR A 252 -0.24 20.03 6.30
N LYS A 253 -0.23 21.26 5.85
CA LYS A 253 -0.11 21.64 4.43
C LYS A 253 1.14 21.12 3.71
N PHE A 254 2.23 20.81 4.41
CA PHE A 254 3.47 20.29 3.81
C PHE A 254 3.54 18.76 3.73
N ARG A 255 2.42 18.08 3.98
CA ARG A 255 2.34 16.63 3.90
C ARG A 255 1.48 16.15 2.75
N ASN A 256 1.96 15.15 2.00
CA ASN A 256 1.16 14.36 1.06
C ASN A 256 0.63 13.12 1.76
N VAL A 257 -0.69 13.01 2.00
CA VAL A 257 -1.30 11.84 2.66
C VAL A 257 -1.26 10.57 1.80
N CYS A 258 -1.02 10.71 0.49
CA CYS A 258 -0.88 9.60 -0.46
C CYS A 258 0.58 9.28 -0.81
N ALA A 259 1.57 9.81 -0.08
CA ALA A 259 3.00 9.60 -0.38
C ALA A 259 3.43 8.12 -0.45
N GLY A 260 2.74 7.23 0.27
CA GLY A 260 3.00 5.78 0.25
C GLY A 260 2.38 5.03 -0.94
N LEU A 261 1.45 5.67 -1.67
CA LEU A 261 0.71 5.04 -2.76
C LEU A 261 1.64 4.78 -3.96
N GLY A 262 1.68 3.53 -4.41
CA GLY A 262 2.45 3.11 -5.59
C GLY A 262 1.62 3.16 -6.87
N LEU A 263 2.28 3.43 -8.00
CA LEU A 263 1.63 3.52 -9.31
C LEU A 263 0.85 2.24 -9.66
N LEU A 264 1.46 1.07 -9.52
CA LEU A 264 0.80 -0.20 -9.86
C LEU A 264 -0.46 -0.46 -9.02
N THR A 265 -0.41 -0.14 -7.72
CA THR A 265 -1.58 -0.29 -6.83
C THR A 265 -2.67 0.71 -7.19
N PHE A 266 -2.28 1.93 -7.57
CA PHE A 266 -3.24 2.95 -8.02
C PHE A 266 -3.89 2.57 -9.36
N GLU A 267 -3.13 2.08 -10.33
CA GLU A 267 -3.66 1.58 -11.61
C GLU A 267 -4.63 0.42 -11.41
N LYS A 268 -4.28 -0.54 -10.54
CA LYS A 268 -5.17 -1.62 -10.13
C LYS A 268 -6.46 -1.10 -9.49
N PHE A 269 -6.35 -0.13 -8.58
CA PHE A 269 -7.51 0.51 -7.97
C PHE A 269 -8.41 1.18 -9.01
N LEU A 270 -7.85 1.91 -9.98
CA LEU A 270 -8.61 2.55 -11.05
C LEU A 270 -9.33 1.52 -11.95
N GLU A 271 -8.67 0.41 -12.29
CA GLU A 271 -9.25 -0.67 -13.09
C GLU A 271 -10.45 -1.32 -12.36
N VAL A 272 -10.26 -1.67 -11.09
CA VAL A 272 -11.31 -2.30 -10.29
C VAL A 272 -12.47 -1.34 -10.04
N SER A 273 -12.18 -0.06 -9.79
CA SER A 273 -13.20 0.99 -9.64
C SER A 273 -14.05 1.16 -10.90
N GLU A 274 -13.43 1.12 -12.07
CA GLU A 274 -14.15 1.18 -13.35
C GLU A 274 -15.07 -0.03 -13.55
N LYS A 275 -14.60 -1.23 -13.22
CA LYS A 275 -15.40 -2.46 -13.30
C LYS A 275 -16.59 -2.41 -12.34
N PHE A 276 -16.36 -1.99 -11.10
CA PHE A 276 -17.44 -1.83 -10.11
C PHE A 276 -18.46 -0.78 -10.54
N LEU A 277 -18.00 0.37 -11.03
CA LEU A 277 -18.89 1.42 -11.54
C LEU A 277 -19.70 1.00 -12.77
N LYS A 278 -19.26 0.02 -13.56
CA LYS A 278 -19.99 -0.54 -14.70
C LYS A 278 -21.00 -1.59 -14.28
N SER A 279 -20.65 -2.42 -13.31
CA SER A 279 -21.47 -3.55 -12.87
C SER A 279 -21.29 -3.76 -11.37
N PRO A 280 -22.00 -3.00 -10.52
CA PRO A 280 -21.90 -3.12 -9.08
C PRO A 280 -22.32 -4.52 -8.60
N SER A 281 -21.49 -5.12 -7.74
CA SER A 281 -21.82 -6.36 -7.06
C SER A 281 -21.05 -6.50 -5.75
N LEU A 282 -21.54 -7.30 -4.81
CA LEU A 282 -20.88 -7.62 -3.54
C LEU A 282 -19.53 -8.33 -3.74
N ASP A 283 -19.29 -8.93 -4.91
CA ASP A 283 -18.03 -9.61 -5.20
C ASP A 283 -16.82 -8.66 -5.20
N PHE A 284 -17.05 -7.37 -5.38
CA PHE A 284 -15.98 -6.37 -5.28
C PHE A 284 -15.55 -6.07 -3.85
N PHE A 285 -16.31 -6.51 -2.87
CA PHE A 285 -16.00 -6.37 -1.44
C PHE A 285 -15.51 -7.68 -0.81
N LYS A 286 -15.52 -8.80 -1.55
CA LYS A 286 -14.93 -10.06 -1.12
C LYS A 286 -13.41 -10.03 -1.29
N ARG A 287 -12.68 -10.48 -0.27
CA ARG A 287 -11.20 -10.54 -0.32
C ARG A 287 -10.74 -11.35 -1.53
N ARG A 288 -9.96 -10.71 -2.38
CA ARG A 288 -9.36 -11.35 -3.55
C ARG A 288 -8.00 -11.92 -3.20
N GLU A 289 -7.86 -13.19 -3.41
CA GLU A 289 -6.56 -13.85 -3.45
C GLU A 289 -5.89 -13.63 -4.80
N VAL A 290 -4.59 -13.99 -4.90
CA VAL A 290 -3.91 -14.00 -6.19
C VAL A 290 -4.55 -15.07 -7.08
N ASP A 291 -5.02 -14.66 -8.25
CA ASP A 291 -5.58 -15.59 -9.24
C ASP A 291 -4.46 -16.40 -9.93
N VAL A 292 -3.90 -17.34 -9.19
CA VAL A 292 -2.82 -18.22 -9.67
C VAL A 292 -3.28 -19.04 -10.87
N LYS A 293 -4.54 -19.51 -10.89
CA LYS A 293 -5.10 -20.27 -11.99
C LYS A 293 -5.18 -19.46 -13.27
N GLY A 294 -5.75 -18.25 -13.18
CA GLY A 294 -5.83 -17.33 -14.32
C GLY A 294 -4.45 -16.85 -14.80
N MET A 295 -3.45 -16.74 -13.91
CA MET A 295 -2.07 -16.45 -14.31
C MET A 295 -1.46 -17.61 -15.11
N LYS A 296 -1.68 -18.86 -14.71
CA LYS A 296 -1.22 -20.07 -15.44
C LYS A 296 -1.89 -20.17 -16.82
N GLU A 297 -3.21 -20.00 -16.87
CA GLU A 297 -3.96 -20.01 -18.14
C GLU A 297 -3.47 -18.89 -19.08
N PHE A 298 -3.23 -17.70 -18.54
CA PHE A 298 -2.66 -16.59 -19.30
C PHE A 298 -1.25 -16.90 -19.82
N ALA A 299 -0.40 -17.54 -19.02
CA ALA A 299 0.94 -17.98 -19.42
C ALA A 299 0.88 -18.95 -20.57
N LEU A 300 0.02 -19.98 -20.49
CA LEU A 300 -0.21 -20.95 -21.58
C LEU A 300 -0.68 -20.25 -22.88
N LYS A 301 -1.67 -19.39 -22.79
CA LYS A 301 -2.18 -18.62 -23.95
C LYS A 301 -1.11 -17.75 -24.61
N LYS A 302 -0.18 -17.21 -23.83
CA LYS A 302 0.92 -16.36 -24.31
C LYS A 302 2.18 -17.14 -24.67
N LYS A 303 2.20 -18.47 -24.51
CA LYS A 303 3.41 -19.31 -24.62
C LYS A 303 4.55 -18.79 -23.75
N ALA A 304 4.22 -18.35 -22.52
CA ALA A 304 5.11 -17.76 -21.55
C ALA A 304 5.34 -18.72 -20.38
N LYS A 305 6.45 -18.54 -19.68
CA LYS A 305 6.81 -19.31 -18.48
C LYS A 305 6.06 -18.72 -17.27
N PHE A 306 5.37 -19.57 -16.49
CA PHE A 306 4.83 -19.21 -15.19
C PHE A 306 5.84 -19.58 -14.10
N LEU A 307 6.06 -18.67 -13.16
CA LEU A 307 6.96 -18.87 -12.01
C LEU A 307 6.21 -18.56 -10.72
N GLU A 308 6.33 -19.46 -9.75
CA GLU A 308 5.96 -19.26 -8.36
C GLU A 308 7.23 -19.32 -7.51
N LEU A 309 7.49 -18.27 -6.73
CA LEU A 309 8.67 -18.11 -5.89
C LEU A 309 8.24 -18.02 -4.43
N GLU A 310 8.90 -18.74 -3.54
CA GLU A 310 8.76 -18.55 -2.09
C GLU A 310 9.92 -17.71 -1.57
N PHE A 311 9.59 -16.62 -0.88
CA PHE A 311 10.54 -15.75 -0.19
C PHE A 311 10.48 -15.97 1.30
N ARG A 312 11.62 -15.81 1.97
CA ARG A 312 11.75 -15.82 3.43
C ARG A 312 12.65 -14.69 3.90
N THR A 313 12.45 -14.26 5.14
CA THR A 313 13.31 -13.29 5.81
C THR A 313 13.45 -13.64 7.29
N ASP A 314 14.53 -13.20 7.91
CA ASP A 314 14.78 -13.28 9.36
C ASP A 314 14.29 -12.02 10.11
N ARG A 315 13.86 -11.00 9.36
CA ARG A 315 13.43 -9.70 9.91
C ARG A 315 12.12 -9.84 10.69
N GLN A 316 11.83 -8.81 11.50
CA GLN A 316 10.57 -8.72 12.22
C GLN A 316 9.39 -8.87 11.27
N GLU A 317 8.42 -9.69 11.64
CA GLU A 317 7.16 -9.87 10.88
C GLU A 317 6.37 -8.57 10.72
N GLY A 318 5.39 -8.55 9.84
CA GLY A 318 4.63 -7.36 9.51
C GLY A 318 5.26 -6.56 8.37
N ASP A 319 5.22 -5.24 8.43
CA ASP A 319 5.67 -4.37 7.34
C ASP A 319 7.14 -4.57 6.99
N ILE A 320 8.02 -4.73 8.00
CA ILE A 320 9.47 -4.90 7.76
C ILE A 320 9.72 -6.16 6.94
N ALA A 321 9.18 -7.31 7.35
CA ALA A 321 9.34 -8.57 6.64
C ALA A 321 8.77 -8.49 5.22
N GLY A 322 7.52 -8.04 5.10
CA GLY A 322 6.85 -7.90 3.81
C GLY A 322 7.58 -6.96 2.85
N THR A 323 8.02 -5.81 3.36
CA THR A 323 8.77 -4.81 2.57
C THR A 323 10.12 -5.35 2.09
N LYS A 324 10.89 -6.07 2.93
CA LYS A 324 12.16 -6.66 2.52
C LYS A 324 11.97 -7.73 1.44
N MET A 325 11.03 -8.66 1.63
CA MET A 325 10.73 -9.70 0.65
C MET A 325 10.20 -9.11 -0.67
N ASN A 326 9.31 -8.11 -0.63
CA ASN A 326 8.82 -7.45 -1.83
C ASN A 326 9.91 -6.63 -2.54
N LYS A 327 10.82 -5.98 -1.80
CA LYS A 327 11.96 -5.27 -2.38
C LYS A 327 12.87 -6.23 -3.14
N PHE A 328 13.14 -7.40 -2.58
CA PHE A 328 13.92 -8.44 -3.23
C PHE A 328 13.22 -8.99 -4.48
N PHE A 329 11.92 -9.27 -4.39
CA PHE A 329 11.12 -9.71 -5.54
C PHE A 329 11.11 -8.67 -6.67
N ARG A 330 10.94 -7.40 -6.35
CA ARG A 330 10.99 -6.30 -7.34
C ARG A 330 12.38 -6.12 -7.95
N PHE A 331 13.43 -6.38 -7.18
CA PHE A 331 14.79 -6.40 -7.71
C PHE A 331 14.93 -7.50 -8.77
N PHE A 332 14.45 -8.71 -8.49
CA PHE A 332 14.42 -9.79 -9.47
C PHE A 332 13.65 -9.41 -10.75
N VAL A 333 12.44 -8.84 -10.60
CA VAL A 333 11.63 -8.36 -11.74
C VAL A 333 12.40 -7.32 -12.56
N LYS A 334 13.09 -6.40 -11.91
CA LYS A 334 13.90 -5.37 -12.58
C LYS A 334 15.08 -5.97 -13.33
N GLU A 335 15.76 -6.94 -12.75
CA GLU A 335 16.88 -7.63 -13.41
C GLU A 335 16.40 -8.50 -14.59
N LEU A 336 15.22 -9.12 -14.50
CA LEU A 336 14.59 -9.77 -15.66
C LEU A 336 14.39 -8.76 -16.82
N ALA A 337 13.83 -7.60 -16.54
CA ALA A 337 13.61 -6.57 -17.56
C ALA A 337 14.92 -6.04 -18.16
N LYS A 338 15.97 -5.84 -17.35
CA LYS A 338 17.32 -5.44 -17.82
C LYS A 338 17.96 -6.50 -18.73
N ASN A 339 17.64 -7.77 -18.52
CA ASN A 339 18.08 -8.86 -19.39
C ASN A 339 17.05 -9.18 -20.49
N GLU A 340 16.22 -8.21 -20.84
CA GLU A 340 15.19 -8.24 -21.91
C GLU A 340 14.20 -9.41 -21.78
N GLN A 341 14.05 -9.97 -20.61
CA GLN A 341 12.98 -10.94 -20.36
C GLN A 341 11.64 -10.21 -20.36
N GLY A 342 10.67 -10.72 -21.11
CA GLY A 342 9.36 -10.09 -21.25
C GLY A 342 8.46 -10.36 -20.07
N VAL A 343 8.51 -9.53 -19.02
CA VAL A 343 7.63 -9.68 -17.85
C VAL A 343 6.22 -9.20 -18.20
N LEU A 344 5.24 -10.11 -18.21
CA LEU A 344 3.85 -9.85 -18.61
C LEU A 344 2.91 -9.63 -17.44
N ARG A 345 3.09 -10.40 -16.34
CA ARG A 345 2.29 -10.27 -15.11
C ARG A 345 3.18 -10.48 -13.90
N VAL A 346 2.88 -9.73 -12.83
CA VAL A 346 3.60 -9.77 -11.56
C VAL A 346 2.59 -9.65 -10.43
N GLU A 347 2.62 -10.59 -9.48
CA GLU A 347 1.85 -10.51 -8.25
C GLU A 347 2.75 -10.89 -7.08
N PHE A 348 2.60 -10.18 -5.96
CA PHE A 348 3.28 -10.47 -4.70
C PHE A 348 2.23 -10.72 -3.63
N ASP A 349 2.40 -11.78 -2.85
CA ASP A 349 1.46 -12.17 -1.82
C ASP A 349 2.16 -12.38 -0.48
N TYR A 350 1.74 -11.56 0.49
CA TYR A 350 2.16 -11.65 1.88
C TYR A 350 0.98 -11.33 2.78
N SER A 351 0.75 -12.20 3.77
CA SER A 351 -0.42 -12.10 4.67
C SER A 351 -0.32 -10.94 5.68
N GLY A 352 0.86 -10.33 5.83
CA GLY A 352 1.16 -9.38 6.92
C GLY A 352 1.66 -10.06 8.20
N VAL A 353 1.60 -11.39 8.27
CA VAL A 353 2.01 -12.20 9.43
C VAL A 353 3.05 -13.22 9.01
N GLY A 354 3.98 -13.53 9.91
CA GLY A 354 5.05 -14.48 9.68
C GLY A 354 6.17 -13.94 8.79
N LYS A 355 7.03 -14.83 8.33
CA LYS A 355 8.30 -14.52 7.65
C LYS A 355 8.41 -15.12 6.26
N LYS A 356 7.27 -15.45 5.64
CA LYS A 356 7.19 -16.04 4.31
C LYS A 356 6.25 -15.26 3.41
N ALA A 357 6.63 -15.14 2.14
CA ALA A 357 5.81 -14.52 1.09
C ALA A 357 5.90 -15.34 -0.19
N LYS A 358 4.98 -15.11 -1.11
CA LYS A 358 4.99 -15.68 -2.46
C LYS A 358 5.07 -14.58 -3.52
N GLY A 359 5.80 -14.85 -4.58
CA GLY A 359 5.84 -14.02 -5.77
C GLY A 359 5.44 -14.84 -6.98
N TYR A 360 4.63 -14.26 -7.85
CA TYR A 360 4.12 -14.90 -9.06
C TYR A 360 4.46 -14.05 -10.28
N LEU A 361 4.95 -14.71 -11.33
CA LEU A 361 5.40 -14.07 -12.55
C LEU A 361 4.92 -14.83 -13.79
N VAL A 362 4.57 -14.10 -14.84
CA VAL A 362 4.45 -14.63 -16.18
C VAL A 362 5.48 -13.93 -17.06
N VAL A 363 6.39 -14.70 -17.65
CA VAL A 363 7.56 -14.18 -18.36
C VAL A 363 7.67 -14.81 -19.74
N LEU A 364 7.75 -13.99 -20.79
CA LEU A 364 8.20 -14.41 -22.10
C LEU A 364 9.71 -14.56 -22.04
N GLU A 365 10.18 -15.80 -21.94
CA GLU A 365 11.61 -16.07 -21.81
C GLU A 365 12.32 -15.92 -23.15
N LYS A 366 13.42 -15.19 -23.14
CA LYS A 366 14.39 -15.14 -24.24
C LYS A 366 15.63 -15.92 -23.82
N ASN A 367 16.21 -16.68 -24.75
CA ASN A 367 17.43 -17.43 -24.51
C ASN A 367 18.70 -16.64 -24.88
N GLU A 368 18.54 -15.65 -25.76
CA GLU A 368 19.63 -14.81 -26.23
C GLU A 368 19.16 -13.37 -26.42
N VAL A 369 20.05 -12.41 -26.15
CA VAL A 369 19.87 -10.99 -26.41
C VAL A 369 21.09 -10.41 -27.12
N GLU A 370 20.88 -9.43 -28.00
CA GLU A 370 21.96 -8.73 -28.69
C GLU A 370 22.30 -7.45 -27.91
N VAL A 371 23.50 -7.37 -27.37
CA VAL A 371 24.01 -6.21 -26.63
C VAL A 371 24.89 -5.38 -27.57
N CYS A 372 24.51 -4.12 -27.80
CA CYS A 372 25.30 -3.18 -28.58
C CYS A 372 26.54 -2.74 -27.79
N GLY A 373 27.69 -2.85 -28.40
CA GLY A 373 28.98 -2.40 -27.89
C GLY A 373 29.45 -1.10 -28.59
N PRO A 374 30.75 -0.82 -28.53
CA PRO A 374 31.35 0.39 -29.12
C PRO A 374 31.29 0.38 -30.64
N SER A 375 31.48 1.56 -31.25
CA SER A 375 31.70 1.71 -32.68
C SER A 375 32.94 0.94 -33.14
N ILE A 376 32.92 0.39 -34.34
CA ILE A 376 34.02 -0.39 -34.91
C ILE A 376 35.33 0.43 -34.95
N GLY A 377 35.27 1.77 -35.09
CA GLY A 377 36.42 2.67 -35.11
C GLY A 377 37.06 2.95 -33.75
N LEU A 378 36.50 2.46 -32.64
CA LEU A 378 37.02 2.65 -31.30
C LEU A 378 37.81 1.39 -30.85
N GLU A 379 39.05 1.24 -31.33
CA GLU A 379 39.83 0.00 -31.19
C GLU A 379 40.03 -0.44 -29.74
N GLU A 380 40.47 0.44 -28.84
CA GLU A 380 40.68 0.09 -27.42
C GLU A 380 39.41 -0.37 -26.73
N GLN A 381 38.28 0.30 -26.99
CA GLN A 381 37.01 -0.05 -26.43
C GLN A 381 36.47 -1.35 -27.05
N ALA A 382 36.71 -1.58 -28.32
CA ALA A 382 36.37 -2.80 -29.03
C ALA A 382 37.10 -4.02 -28.45
N VAL A 383 38.41 -3.92 -28.20
CA VAL A 383 39.16 -4.99 -27.55
C VAL A 383 38.61 -5.36 -26.19
N LYS A 384 38.40 -4.37 -25.30
CA LYS A 384 37.79 -4.59 -23.99
C LYS A 384 36.37 -5.19 -24.07
N PHE A 385 35.59 -4.76 -25.06
CA PHE A 385 34.23 -5.30 -25.27
C PHE A 385 34.26 -6.74 -25.76
N CYS A 386 35.18 -7.12 -26.62
CA CYS A 386 35.32 -8.47 -27.18
C CYS A 386 35.96 -9.48 -26.21
N GLU A 387 36.72 -8.99 -25.24
CA GLU A 387 37.47 -9.80 -24.31
C GLU A 387 36.58 -10.80 -23.55
N GLY A 388 36.96 -12.07 -23.56
CA GLY A 388 36.22 -13.15 -22.89
C GLY A 388 34.88 -13.59 -23.55
N LYS A 389 34.48 -12.98 -24.68
CA LYS A 389 33.18 -13.26 -25.33
C LYS A 389 33.26 -14.18 -26.57
N GLY A 390 34.48 -14.45 -27.07
CA GLY A 390 34.73 -15.40 -28.18
C GLY A 390 33.86 -15.16 -29.42
N ASN A 391 33.44 -16.23 -30.08
CA ASN A 391 32.63 -16.20 -31.30
C ASN A 391 31.20 -15.62 -31.14
N ALA A 392 30.82 -15.24 -29.92
CA ALA A 392 29.51 -14.62 -29.68
C ALA A 392 29.51 -13.11 -30.03
N VAL A 393 30.66 -12.53 -30.41
CA VAL A 393 30.79 -11.14 -30.85
C VAL A 393 30.72 -11.06 -32.36
N PHE A 394 29.99 -10.09 -32.89
CA PHE A 394 29.85 -9.84 -34.33
C PHE A 394 29.68 -8.35 -34.61
N LYS A 395 29.87 -7.98 -35.91
CA LYS A 395 29.71 -6.60 -36.37
C LYS A 395 28.36 -6.40 -36.99
N LYS A 396 27.66 -5.29 -36.66
CA LYS A 396 26.34 -4.94 -37.21
C LYS A 396 26.16 -3.41 -37.18
N LYS A 397 25.77 -2.81 -38.30
CA LYS A 397 25.48 -1.37 -38.44
C LYS A 397 26.56 -0.43 -37.87
N GLY A 398 27.85 -0.75 -38.08
CA GLY A 398 28.98 0.09 -37.65
C GLY A 398 29.38 -0.07 -36.18
N PHE A 399 28.79 -1.00 -35.48
CA PHE A 399 29.06 -1.29 -34.07
C PHE A 399 29.43 -2.75 -33.86
N TRP A 400 30.18 -2.99 -32.78
CA TRP A 400 30.35 -4.32 -32.23
C TRP A 400 29.08 -4.74 -31.47
N TRP A 401 28.68 -6.02 -31.61
CA TRP A 401 27.54 -6.60 -30.94
C TRP A 401 27.95 -7.90 -30.29
N TRP A 402 27.35 -8.19 -29.14
CA TRP A 402 27.52 -9.44 -28.42
C TRP A 402 26.19 -10.16 -28.28
N ARG A 403 26.16 -11.41 -28.75
CA ARG A 403 25.02 -12.30 -28.52
C ARG A 403 25.18 -12.95 -27.14
N LYS A 404 24.52 -12.35 -26.15
CA LYS A 404 24.57 -12.78 -24.74
C LYS A 404 23.50 -13.84 -24.52
N ARG A 405 23.92 -15.04 -24.04
CA ARG A 405 22.95 -16.03 -23.54
C ARG A 405 22.33 -15.54 -22.24
N VAL A 406 21.01 -15.54 -22.18
CA VAL A 406 20.22 -15.12 -21.02
C VAL A 406 19.17 -16.20 -20.72
N SER A 407 18.72 -16.26 -19.51
CA SER A 407 17.57 -17.05 -19.11
C SER A 407 17.01 -16.55 -17.79
N VAL A 408 15.79 -16.86 -17.50
CA VAL A 408 15.19 -16.54 -16.19
C VAL A 408 16.01 -17.15 -15.04
N ASP A 409 16.49 -18.39 -15.22
CA ASP A 409 17.25 -19.09 -14.18
C ASP A 409 18.61 -18.44 -13.91
N ARG A 410 19.33 -17.96 -14.95
CA ARG A 410 20.56 -17.20 -14.77
C ARG A 410 20.35 -15.87 -14.04
N VAL A 411 19.26 -15.18 -14.34
CA VAL A 411 18.92 -13.95 -13.63
C VAL A 411 18.57 -14.25 -12.18
N LEU A 412 17.88 -15.35 -11.91
CA LEU A 412 17.55 -15.78 -10.56
C LEU A 412 18.83 -16.11 -9.74
N GLU A 413 19.75 -16.86 -10.32
CA GLU A 413 21.03 -17.17 -9.66
C GLU A 413 21.85 -15.89 -9.38
N PHE A 414 21.90 -14.96 -10.32
CA PHE A 414 22.54 -13.66 -10.10
C PHE A 414 21.93 -12.91 -8.91
N VAL A 415 20.59 -12.85 -8.84
CA VAL A 415 19.85 -12.13 -7.77
C VAL A 415 20.04 -12.80 -6.41
N LYS A 416 20.14 -14.14 -6.35
CA LYS A 416 20.42 -14.88 -5.09
C LYS A 416 21.73 -14.42 -4.44
N GLY A 417 22.72 -13.98 -5.20
CA GLY A 417 23.97 -13.41 -4.67
C GLY A 417 23.75 -12.20 -3.75
N PHE A 418 22.60 -11.53 -3.82
CA PHE A 418 22.26 -10.35 -3.03
C PHE A 418 21.34 -10.63 -1.81
N GLU A 419 21.04 -11.90 -1.51
CA GLU A 419 20.12 -12.28 -0.42
C GLU A 419 20.52 -11.67 0.93
N LYS A 420 21.79 -11.75 1.30
CA LYS A 420 22.31 -11.20 2.56
C LYS A 420 22.16 -9.68 2.63
N GLU A 421 22.53 -8.98 1.56
CA GLU A 421 22.44 -7.51 1.49
C GLU A 421 21.01 -7.02 1.56
N MET A 422 20.09 -7.71 0.88
CA MET A 422 18.68 -7.33 0.83
C MET A 422 17.88 -7.83 2.03
N GLY A 423 18.42 -8.75 2.85
CA GLY A 423 17.77 -9.29 4.03
C GLY A 423 16.53 -10.12 3.72
N ALA A 424 16.51 -10.77 2.55
CA ALA A 424 15.47 -11.67 2.12
C ALA A 424 16.06 -12.77 1.23
N MET A 425 15.48 -13.98 1.23
CA MET A 425 15.99 -15.16 0.56
C MET A 425 14.91 -15.79 -0.30
N VAL A 426 15.29 -16.33 -1.47
CA VAL A 426 14.44 -17.20 -2.30
C VAL A 426 14.70 -18.65 -1.92
N ARG A 427 13.66 -19.40 -1.53
CA ARG A 427 13.78 -20.80 -1.08
C ARG A 427 13.27 -21.83 -2.07
N GLU A 428 12.21 -21.52 -2.79
CA GLU A 428 11.59 -22.44 -3.72
C GLU A 428 11.20 -21.73 -5.01
N VAL A 429 11.45 -22.39 -6.15
CA VAL A 429 11.00 -21.95 -7.46
C VAL A 429 10.22 -23.09 -8.10
N LYS A 430 8.91 -22.89 -8.29
CA LYS A 430 8.07 -23.81 -9.06
C LYS A 430 7.86 -23.22 -10.44
N SER A 431 8.32 -23.90 -11.48
CA SER A 431 8.00 -23.54 -12.85
C SER A 431 6.90 -24.44 -13.36
N GLY A 432 5.75 -23.89 -13.78
CA GLY A 432 4.75 -24.60 -14.53
C GLY A 432 5.07 -24.51 -16.04
N LYS A 433 5.09 -25.65 -16.70
CA LYS A 433 5.05 -25.72 -18.16
C LYS A 433 3.66 -25.41 -18.65
#